data_1ab314c690cc6ad7488917e1cae29495
#
_entry.id   1ab314c690cc6ad7488917e1cae29495
#
_cell.length_a   1.000
_cell.length_b   1.000
_cell.length_c   1.000
_cell.angle_alpha   90.00
_cell.angle_beta   90.00
_cell.angle_gamma   90.00
#
_symmetry.space_group_name_H-M   'P 1'
#
loop_
_entity.id
_entity.type
_entity.pdbx_description
1 polymer ?
#
loop_
_entity_poly.entity_id
_entity_poly.type
_entity_poly.pdbx_seq_one_letter_code
_entity_poly.pdbx_strand_id
1 'polypeptide(L)'
;DFCLSRGLGDVYKRQVFTGITGPFKILFGAVFGVIYAPLVITGLHHMSNAIDLQLIADYGGTALWPMIALSNIAQGSAVLGMIWLQRKDAEAQEVNIPSCISCYMGVTEPAIFGVNLKRGFPFICGMAGSGLAAVVCTATGTTANAIGVGGLPGILSIQPPFMGSFAICMAIAFAVPFLLTIIVGRKRLKVDWKNEEKAENERTGIVEKKEESIPGKLTAFVTGEAISLEEVGDGVFSEKIMGDGMAVVPKEGILYAPADAEVAVIMPESRHACGLKLKNGMEILLHIGVDTVEMKGVGFEYLIEQGQEVKAGTPLIRFD
;
A
#
# COMPACT_ATOMS: atom_id res chain seq x y z
N ASP A 1 11.93 -6.54 -39.10
CA ASP A 1 11.54 -6.33 -37.69
C ASP A 1 10.78 -7.54 -37.09
N PHE A 2 9.85 -8.19 -37.83
CA PHE A 2 9.08 -9.33 -37.35
C PHE A 2 9.93 -10.60 -37.12
N CYS A 3 10.97 -10.83 -37.91
CA CYS A 3 11.90 -11.95 -37.73
C CYS A 3 12.86 -11.77 -36.55
N LEU A 4 13.28 -10.53 -36.27
CA LEU A 4 14.14 -10.24 -35.10
C LEU A 4 13.38 -10.42 -33.79
N SER A 5 12.09 -10.02 -33.73
CA SER A 5 11.25 -10.19 -32.53
C SER A 5 10.96 -11.66 -32.24
N ARG A 6 10.77 -12.51 -33.27
CA ARG A 6 10.64 -13.96 -33.10
C ARG A 6 11.93 -14.62 -32.60
N GLY A 7 13.09 -14.25 -33.19
CA GLY A 7 14.37 -14.79 -32.75
C GLY A 7 14.73 -14.44 -31.32
N LEU A 8 14.43 -13.20 -30.88
CA LEU A 8 14.64 -12.77 -29.50
C LEU A 8 13.72 -13.54 -28.53
N GLY A 9 12.44 -13.71 -28.90
CA GLY A 9 11.48 -14.49 -28.14
C GLY A 9 11.91 -15.94 -27.94
N ASP A 10 12.43 -16.59 -28.99
CA ASP A 10 12.89 -17.96 -28.91
C ASP A 10 14.17 -18.14 -28.07
N VAL A 11 15.05 -17.17 -28.05
CA VAL A 11 16.22 -17.14 -27.15
C VAL A 11 15.81 -17.07 -25.70
N TYR A 12 14.89 -16.16 -25.36
CA TYR A 12 14.37 -16.04 -23.97
C TYR A 12 13.64 -17.30 -23.53
N LYS A 13 12.82 -17.91 -24.39
CA LYS A 13 12.16 -19.20 -24.12
C LYS A 13 13.15 -20.28 -23.76
N ARG A 14 14.20 -20.45 -24.59
CA ARG A 14 15.25 -21.44 -24.34
C ARG A 14 15.98 -21.18 -23.03
N GLN A 15 16.30 -19.94 -22.72
CA GLN A 15 16.97 -19.57 -21.47
C GLN A 15 16.10 -19.90 -20.24
N VAL A 16 14.82 -19.55 -20.26
CA VAL A 16 13.87 -19.88 -19.20
C VAL A 16 13.70 -21.38 -19.08
N PHE A 17 13.46 -22.09 -20.19
CA PHE A 17 13.31 -23.54 -20.18
C PHE A 17 14.58 -24.25 -19.68
N THR A 18 15.76 -23.83 -20.14
CA THR A 18 17.05 -24.40 -19.68
C THR A 18 17.29 -24.05 -18.20
N GLY A 19 16.86 -22.87 -17.73
CA GLY A 19 16.92 -22.50 -16.33
C GLY A 19 16.06 -23.41 -15.45
N ILE A 20 14.85 -23.72 -15.91
CA ILE A 20 13.86 -24.52 -15.15
C ILE A 20 14.20 -26.03 -15.19
N THR A 21 14.72 -26.57 -16.30
CA THR A 21 14.95 -28.00 -16.49
C THR A 21 16.41 -28.40 -16.37
N GLY A 22 17.34 -27.45 -16.46
CA GLY A 22 18.79 -27.69 -16.48
C GLY A 22 19.39 -27.96 -15.10
N PRO A 23 20.73 -28.11 -15.04
CA PRO A 23 21.45 -28.36 -13.79
C PRO A 23 21.33 -27.22 -12.77
N PHE A 24 21.00 -26.01 -13.21
CA PHE A 24 20.83 -24.81 -12.38
C PHE A 24 19.39 -24.53 -11.97
N LYS A 25 18.45 -25.49 -12.17
CA LYS A 25 17.01 -25.28 -11.88
C LYS A 25 16.72 -24.76 -10.46
N ILE A 26 17.46 -25.22 -9.48
CA ILE A 26 17.29 -24.81 -8.08
C ILE A 26 17.71 -23.34 -7.90
N LEU A 27 18.85 -22.95 -8.50
CA LEU A 27 19.32 -21.57 -8.47
C LEU A 27 18.34 -20.63 -9.19
N PHE A 28 17.84 -21.07 -10.36
CA PHE A 28 16.81 -20.33 -11.09
C PHE A 28 15.56 -20.11 -10.24
N GLY A 29 15.06 -21.17 -9.58
CA GLY A 29 13.91 -21.08 -8.69
C GLY A 29 14.13 -20.13 -7.53
N ALA A 30 15.30 -20.19 -6.87
CA ALA A 30 15.67 -19.28 -5.79
C ALA A 30 15.63 -17.81 -6.26
N VAL A 31 16.31 -17.54 -7.38
CA VAL A 31 16.41 -16.17 -7.94
C VAL A 31 15.05 -15.67 -8.39
N PHE A 32 14.30 -16.48 -9.14
CA PHE A 32 12.97 -16.10 -9.62
C PHE A 32 12.00 -15.84 -8.47
N GLY A 33 11.95 -16.74 -7.47
CA GLY A 33 11.08 -16.58 -6.31
C GLY A 33 11.39 -15.32 -5.50
N VAL A 34 12.66 -14.91 -5.38
CA VAL A 34 13.05 -13.67 -4.71
C VAL A 34 12.72 -12.44 -5.55
N ILE A 35 12.98 -12.47 -6.86
CA ILE A 35 12.85 -11.29 -7.75
C ILE A 35 11.40 -11.05 -8.17
N TYR A 36 10.52 -12.04 -8.12
CA TYR A 36 9.15 -11.88 -8.62
C TYR A 36 8.38 -10.74 -7.97
N ALA A 37 8.45 -10.59 -6.65
CA ALA A 37 7.78 -9.48 -5.96
C ALA A 37 8.32 -8.08 -6.39
N PRO A 38 9.63 -7.83 -6.55
CA PRO A 38 10.17 -6.67 -7.25
C PRO A 38 9.64 -6.48 -8.68
N LEU A 39 9.46 -7.54 -9.46
CA LEU A 39 8.87 -7.46 -10.81
C LEU A 39 7.41 -6.99 -10.78
N VAL A 40 6.67 -7.32 -9.73
CA VAL A 40 5.31 -6.80 -9.53
C VAL A 40 5.32 -5.28 -9.36
N ILE A 41 6.26 -4.74 -8.58
CA ILE A 41 6.38 -3.29 -8.36
C ILE A 41 6.64 -2.53 -9.66
N THR A 42 7.45 -3.11 -10.56
CA THR A 42 7.78 -2.50 -11.86
C THR A 42 6.73 -2.75 -12.95
N GLY A 43 5.72 -3.59 -12.68
CA GLY A 43 4.72 -4.01 -13.67
C GLY A 43 5.23 -5.07 -14.67
N LEU A 44 6.52 -5.43 -14.63
CA LEU A 44 7.13 -6.39 -15.57
C LEU A 44 6.62 -7.83 -15.38
N HIS A 45 5.98 -8.13 -14.25
CA HIS A 45 5.40 -9.46 -13.97
C HIS A 45 4.36 -9.88 -15.01
N HIS A 46 3.69 -8.97 -15.71
CA HIS A 46 2.75 -9.31 -16.79
C HIS A 46 3.42 -10.02 -17.98
N MET A 47 4.72 -9.81 -18.18
CA MET A 47 5.47 -10.52 -19.23
C MET A 47 5.61 -12.02 -18.93
N SER A 48 5.62 -12.41 -17.65
CA SER A 48 5.70 -13.83 -17.26
C SER A 48 4.49 -14.63 -17.74
N ASN A 49 3.30 -14.04 -17.79
CA ASN A 49 2.09 -14.70 -18.28
C ASN A 49 2.20 -15.10 -19.77
N ALA A 50 2.82 -14.27 -20.58
CA ALA A 50 3.05 -14.58 -22.00
C ALA A 50 4.04 -15.75 -22.15
N ILE A 51 5.06 -15.81 -21.30
CA ILE A 51 6.02 -16.92 -21.26
C ILE A 51 5.33 -18.21 -20.79
N ASP A 52 4.51 -18.14 -19.75
CA ASP A 52 3.75 -19.28 -19.23
C ASP A 52 2.84 -19.89 -20.30
N LEU A 53 2.06 -19.05 -21.02
CA LEU A 53 1.19 -19.52 -22.11
C LEU A 53 1.98 -20.25 -23.21
N GLN A 54 3.17 -19.75 -23.54
CA GLN A 54 4.02 -20.39 -24.53
C GLN A 54 4.59 -21.70 -24.03
N LEU A 55 5.04 -21.76 -22.76
CA LEU A 55 5.54 -23.01 -22.16
C LEU A 55 4.45 -24.08 -22.12
N ILE A 56 3.22 -23.70 -21.79
CA ILE A 56 2.07 -24.60 -21.80
C ILE A 56 1.79 -25.12 -23.23
N ALA A 57 1.83 -24.24 -24.23
CA ALA A 57 1.58 -24.60 -25.62
C ALA A 57 2.66 -25.51 -26.18
N ASP A 58 3.95 -25.27 -25.88
CA ASP A 58 5.09 -25.96 -26.45
C ASP A 58 5.42 -27.28 -25.69
N TYR A 59 5.18 -27.33 -24.37
CA TYR A 59 5.62 -28.42 -23.49
C TYR A 59 4.49 -29.06 -22.66
N GLY A 60 3.25 -28.59 -22.81
CA GLY A 60 2.09 -29.13 -22.08
C GLY A 60 2.04 -28.74 -20.61
N GLY A 61 2.86 -27.78 -20.16
CA GLY A 61 2.87 -27.28 -18.80
C GLY A 61 3.93 -26.23 -18.54
N THR A 62 3.81 -25.52 -17.44
CA THR A 62 4.77 -24.51 -17.00
C THR A 62 5.21 -24.72 -15.56
N ALA A 63 6.49 -24.45 -15.28
CA ALA A 63 7.03 -24.42 -13.92
C ALA A 63 7.16 -22.99 -13.35
N LEU A 64 6.88 -21.94 -14.14
CA LEU A 64 6.91 -20.56 -13.66
C LEU A 64 5.67 -20.24 -12.82
N TRP A 65 4.48 -20.60 -13.34
CA TRP A 65 3.21 -20.31 -12.67
C TRP A 65 3.13 -20.81 -11.22
N PRO A 66 3.58 -22.03 -10.88
CA PRO A 66 3.63 -22.45 -9.48
C PRO A 66 4.45 -21.50 -8.60
N MET A 67 5.61 -21.01 -9.07
CA MET A 67 6.46 -20.09 -8.33
C MET A 67 5.80 -18.71 -8.15
N ILE A 68 5.04 -18.26 -9.14
CA ILE A 68 4.24 -17.02 -9.07
C ILE A 68 3.18 -17.14 -7.97
N ALA A 69 2.42 -18.23 -7.96
CA ALA A 69 1.42 -18.48 -6.94
C ALA A 69 2.02 -18.54 -5.51
N LEU A 70 3.21 -19.15 -5.37
CA LEU A 70 3.95 -19.19 -4.10
C LEU A 70 4.41 -17.79 -3.66
N SER A 71 4.81 -16.93 -4.59
CA SER A 71 5.17 -15.55 -4.26
C SER A 71 3.98 -14.75 -3.73
N ASN A 72 2.79 -14.94 -4.34
CA ASN A 72 1.57 -14.31 -3.85
C ASN A 72 1.25 -14.76 -2.42
N ILE A 73 1.29 -16.06 -2.16
CA ILE A 73 1.08 -16.62 -0.82
C ILE A 73 2.10 -16.04 0.17
N ALA A 74 3.37 -15.96 -0.22
CA ALA A 74 4.44 -15.46 0.65
C ALA A 74 4.25 -13.98 1.01
N GLN A 75 3.85 -13.12 0.07
CA GLN A 75 3.55 -11.72 0.35
C GLN A 75 2.32 -11.56 1.24
N GLY A 76 1.26 -12.34 1.01
CA GLY A 76 0.07 -12.37 1.86
C GLY A 76 0.38 -12.84 3.29
N SER A 77 1.28 -13.81 3.43
CA SER A 77 1.70 -14.35 4.74
C SER A 77 2.58 -13.37 5.52
N ALA A 78 3.34 -12.52 4.82
CA ALA A 78 4.02 -11.40 5.46
C ALA A 78 3.02 -10.37 6.01
N VAL A 79 1.95 -10.05 5.24
CA VAL A 79 0.85 -9.19 5.73
C VAL A 79 0.13 -9.84 6.91
N LEU A 80 -0.13 -11.16 6.89
CA LEU A 80 -0.71 -11.86 8.02
C LEU A 80 0.15 -11.72 9.29
N GLY A 81 1.48 -11.74 9.15
CA GLY A 81 2.41 -11.43 10.23
C GLY A 81 2.23 -10.01 10.77
N MET A 82 1.96 -9.03 9.89
CA MET A 82 1.65 -7.65 10.29
C MET A 82 0.30 -7.55 11.00
N ILE A 83 -0.74 -8.24 10.52
CA ILE A 83 -2.04 -8.34 11.20
C ILE A 83 -1.85 -8.81 12.66
N TRP A 84 -1.04 -9.84 12.86
CA TRP A 84 -0.79 -10.35 14.20
C TRP A 84 0.01 -9.38 15.08
N LEU A 85 1.00 -8.68 14.52
CA LEU A 85 1.82 -7.70 15.23
C LEU A 85 1.03 -6.45 15.62
N GLN A 86 0.14 -5.98 14.73
CA GLN A 86 -0.65 -4.76 14.88
C GLN A 86 -2.11 -5.04 15.33
N ARG A 87 -2.38 -6.20 15.94
CA ARG A 87 -3.75 -6.62 16.28
C ARG A 87 -4.56 -5.67 17.17
N LYS A 88 -3.91 -4.71 17.81
CA LYS A 88 -4.55 -3.69 18.65
C LYS A 88 -4.79 -2.36 17.93
N ASP A 89 -4.27 -2.21 16.74
CA ASP A 89 -4.35 -1.03 15.91
C ASP A 89 -5.49 -1.24 14.90
N ALA A 90 -6.64 -0.65 15.18
CA ALA A 90 -7.85 -0.82 14.37
C ALA A 90 -7.66 -0.23 12.97
N GLU A 91 -7.04 0.94 12.84
CA GLU A 91 -6.77 1.60 11.58
C GLU A 91 -5.85 0.76 10.68
N ALA A 92 -4.78 0.20 11.25
CA ALA A 92 -3.91 -0.70 10.51
C ALA A 92 -4.65 -1.97 10.03
N GLN A 93 -5.62 -2.49 10.80
CA GLN A 93 -6.38 -3.69 10.43
C GLN A 93 -7.32 -3.44 9.24
N GLU A 94 -7.88 -2.25 9.10
CA GLU A 94 -8.74 -1.87 7.96
C GLU A 94 -8.01 -2.00 6.61
N VAL A 95 -6.70 -1.78 6.58
CA VAL A 95 -5.86 -1.96 5.39
C VAL A 95 -5.28 -3.37 5.31
N ASN A 96 -4.77 -3.90 6.43
CA ASN A 96 -4.04 -5.17 6.46
C ASN A 96 -4.93 -6.36 6.10
N ILE A 97 -6.15 -6.42 6.66
CA ILE A 97 -7.04 -7.59 6.48
C ILE A 97 -7.50 -7.73 5.03
N PRO A 98 -8.09 -6.71 4.37
CA PRO A 98 -8.48 -6.82 2.96
C PRO A 98 -7.29 -7.10 2.04
N SER A 99 -6.13 -6.48 2.31
CA SER A 99 -4.90 -6.68 1.55
C SER A 99 -4.40 -8.12 1.64
N CYS A 100 -4.48 -8.73 2.82
CA CYS A 100 -4.11 -10.13 3.03
C CYS A 100 -5.02 -11.08 2.25
N ILE A 101 -6.35 -10.88 2.35
CA ILE A 101 -7.35 -11.67 1.64
C ILE A 101 -7.14 -11.55 0.12
N SER A 102 -7.00 -10.33 -0.39
CA SER A 102 -6.75 -10.06 -1.81
C SER A 102 -5.51 -10.81 -2.31
N CYS A 103 -4.43 -10.78 -1.53
CA CYS A 103 -3.17 -11.42 -1.86
C CYS A 103 -3.29 -12.96 -1.93
N TYR A 104 -4.00 -13.58 -1.00
CA TYR A 104 -4.28 -15.01 -1.03
C TYR A 104 -5.21 -15.42 -2.18
N MET A 105 -6.03 -14.50 -2.68
CA MET A 105 -6.84 -14.68 -3.89
C MET A 105 -6.07 -14.37 -5.19
N GLY A 106 -4.79 -14.00 -5.10
CA GLY A 106 -3.90 -13.83 -6.25
C GLY A 106 -3.65 -12.39 -6.70
N VAL A 107 -4.21 -11.39 -6.01
CA VAL A 107 -4.00 -9.96 -6.28
C VAL A 107 -3.07 -9.40 -5.22
N THR A 108 -1.80 -9.18 -5.57
CA THR A 108 -0.72 -8.86 -4.61
C THR A 108 -0.51 -7.37 -4.39
N GLU A 109 -0.97 -6.52 -5.29
CA GLU A 109 -0.73 -5.09 -5.29
C GLU A 109 -1.18 -4.41 -3.98
N PRO A 110 -2.38 -4.67 -3.42
CA PRO A 110 -2.79 -4.08 -2.15
C PRO A 110 -1.87 -4.48 -1.00
N ALA A 111 -1.41 -5.74 -0.96
CA ALA A 111 -0.50 -6.24 0.05
C ALA A 111 0.91 -5.63 -0.07
N ILE A 112 1.42 -5.52 -1.30
CA ILE A 112 2.76 -4.97 -1.56
C ILE A 112 2.77 -3.48 -1.28
N PHE A 113 1.91 -2.69 -1.91
CA PHE A 113 1.92 -1.23 -1.81
C PHE A 113 1.26 -0.71 -0.53
N GLY A 114 0.16 -1.33 -0.10
CA GLY A 114 -0.59 -0.91 1.09
C GLY A 114 0.14 -1.21 2.41
N VAL A 115 0.86 -2.34 2.50
CA VAL A 115 1.41 -2.85 3.76
C VAL A 115 2.91 -3.12 3.70
N ASN A 116 3.35 -4.02 2.79
CA ASN A 116 4.69 -4.59 2.85
C ASN A 116 5.79 -3.58 2.54
N LEU A 117 5.60 -2.72 1.53
CA LEU A 117 6.57 -1.68 1.14
C LEU A 117 6.60 -0.52 2.13
N LYS A 118 5.46 -0.12 2.71
CA LYS A 118 5.42 0.96 3.70
C LYS A 118 6.37 0.72 4.88
N ARG A 119 6.50 -0.53 5.29
CA ARG A 119 7.38 -0.95 6.40
C ARG A 119 8.71 -1.55 5.94
N GLY A 120 8.85 -1.92 4.69
CA GLY A 120 10.03 -2.49 4.05
C GLY A 120 10.35 -3.93 4.48
N PHE A 121 10.47 -4.20 5.79
CA PHE A 121 10.88 -5.53 6.27
C PHE A 121 9.88 -6.66 5.94
N PRO A 122 8.54 -6.49 5.94
CA PRO A 122 7.63 -7.56 5.57
C PRO A 122 7.80 -7.95 4.10
N PHE A 123 8.08 -6.97 3.23
CA PHE A 123 8.37 -7.21 1.83
C PHE A 123 9.56 -8.16 1.64
N ILE A 124 10.67 -7.89 2.36
CA ILE A 124 11.87 -8.73 2.33
C ILE A 124 11.59 -10.12 2.91
N CYS A 125 10.80 -10.21 3.99
CA CYS A 125 10.39 -11.50 4.55
C CYS A 125 9.55 -12.32 3.56
N GLY A 126 8.65 -11.67 2.81
CA GLY A 126 7.88 -12.27 1.72
C GLY A 126 8.78 -12.80 0.60
N MET A 127 9.75 -12.00 0.15
CA MET A 127 10.75 -12.40 -0.85
C MET A 127 11.55 -13.63 -0.40
N ALA A 128 12.04 -13.65 0.84
CA ALA A 128 12.80 -14.77 1.39
C ALA A 128 11.97 -16.07 1.41
N GLY A 129 10.72 -15.99 1.89
CA GLY A 129 9.83 -17.15 1.92
C GLY A 129 9.44 -17.64 0.52
N SER A 130 9.20 -16.73 -0.41
CA SER A 130 8.96 -17.04 -1.82
C SER A 130 10.16 -17.76 -2.45
N GLY A 131 11.38 -17.26 -2.24
CA GLY A 131 12.60 -17.89 -2.73
C GLY A 131 12.79 -19.30 -2.21
N LEU A 132 12.59 -19.54 -0.91
CA LEU A 132 12.70 -20.88 -0.32
C LEU A 132 11.63 -21.84 -0.86
N ALA A 133 10.38 -21.38 -0.97
CA ALA A 133 9.31 -22.18 -1.55
C ALA A 133 9.57 -22.53 -3.02
N ALA A 134 10.09 -21.58 -3.81
CA ALA A 134 10.43 -21.77 -5.20
C ALA A 134 11.60 -22.77 -5.39
N VAL A 135 12.59 -22.78 -4.47
CA VAL A 135 13.65 -23.81 -4.44
C VAL A 135 13.06 -25.21 -4.34
N VAL A 136 12.14 -25.42 -3.40
CA VAL A 136 11.48 -26.73 -3.23
C VAL A 136 10.62 -27.06 -4.44
N CYS A 137 9.88 -26.08 -4.97
CA CYS A 137 9.04 -26.22 -6.16
C CYS A 137 9.85 -26.69 -7.39
N THR A 138 10.99 -26.05 -7.65
CA THR A 138 11.88 -26.45 -8.76
C THR A 138 12.62 -27.75 -8.49
N ALA A 139 12.99 -28.05 -7.25
CA ALA A 139 13.61 -29.31 -6.87
C ALA A 139 12.67 -30.50 -7.14
N THR A 140 11.38 -30.37 -6.81
CA THR A 140 10.35 -31.37 -7.03
C THR A 140 9.85 -31.45 -8.48
N GLY A 141 10.23 -30.48 -9.33
CA GLY A 141 9.78 -30.42 -10.73
C GLY A 141 8.29 -30.12 -10.88
N THR A 142 7.71 -29.41 -9.91
CA THR A 142 6.29 -29.08 -9.90
C THR A 142 5.92 -28.23 -11.12
N THR A 143 4.90 -28.66 -11.87
CA THR A 143 4.39 -27.99 -13.07
C THR A 143 2.90 -27.76 -13.00
N ALA A 144 2.43 -26.71 -13.66
CA ALA A 144 1.03 -26.36 -13.82
C ALA A 144 0.54 -26.63 -15.25
N ASN A 145 -0.72 -27.06 -15.40
CA ASN A 145 -1.36 -27.27 -16.69
C ASN A 145 -1.87 -25.98 -17.33
N ALA A 146 -2.15 -25.00 -16.51
CA ALA A 146 -2.78 -23.73 -16.93
C ALA A 146 -2.33 -22.59 -16.04
N ILE A 147 -2.44 -21.38 -16.56
CA ILE A 147 -2.44 -20.15 -15.77
C ILE A 147 -3.81 -20.05 -15.11
N GLY A 148 -3.85 -20.10 -13.80
CA GLY A 148 -5.09 -19.98 -13.02
C GLY A 148 -5.13 -18.74 -12.18
N VAL A 149 -5.99 -18.75 -11.16
CA VAL A 149 -5.97 -17.74 -10.11
C VAL A 149 -4.74 -17.94 -9.25
N GLY A 150 -3.95 -16.90 -9.03
CA GLY A 150 -2.78 -16.95 -8.16
C GLY A 150 -3.15 -17.20 -6.69
N GLY A 151 -2.15 -17.25 -5.81
CA GLY A 151 -2.39 -17.48 -4.38
C GLY A 151 -2.86 -18.88 -4.03
N LEU A 152 -3.73 -19.01 -3.02
CA LEU A 152 -4.21 -20.31 -2.53
C LEU A 152 -4.97 -21.14 -3.58
N PRO A 153 -5.87 -20.56 -4.41
CA PRO A 153 -6.54 -21.31 -5.46
C PRO A 153 -5.60 -21.85 -6.54
N GLY A 154 -4.35 -21.37 -6.61
CA GLY A 154 -3.35 -21.80 -7.59
C GLY A 154 -3.09 -23.32 -7.61
N ILE A 155 -3.36 -24.02 -6.50
CA ILE A 155 -3.23 -25.48 -6.43
C ILE A 155 -4.10 -26.20 -7.48
N LEU A 156 -5.22 -25.63 -7.88
CA LEU A 156 -6.13 -26.19 -8.87
C LEU A 156 -5.53 -26.22 -10.29
N SER A 157 -4.54 -25.37 -10.55
CA SER A 157 -3.85 -25.31 -11.83
C SER A 157 -2.66 -26.26 -11.91
N ILE A 158 -2.28 -26.88 -10.80
CA ILE A 158 -1.13 -27.79 -10.72
C ILE A 158 -1.50 -29.17 -11.30
N GLN A 159 -0.56 -29.78 -12.01
CA GLN A 159 -0.73 -31.15 -12.49
C GLN A 159 -0.96 -32.12 -11.32
N PRO A 160 -1.93 -33.05 -11.41
CA PRO A 160 -2.32 -33.92 -10.29
C PRO A 160 -1.16 -34.64 -9.59
N PRO A 161 -0.12 -35.17 -10.30
CA PRO A 161 1.00 -35.82 -9.64
C PRO A 161 1.82 -34.89 -8.72
N PHE A 162 1.79 -33.58 -8.96
CA PHE A 162 2.59 -32.59 -8.23
C PHE A 162 1.78 -31.82 -7.17
N MET A 163 0.47 -32.06 -7.02
CA MET A 163 -0.35 -31.33 -6.04
C MET A 163 0.15 -31.51 -4.60
N GLY A 164 0.61 -32.71 -4.25
CA GLY A 164 1.16 -32.98 -2.91
C GLY A 164 2.46 -32.23 -2.65
N SER A 165 3.38 -32.18 -3.61
CA SER A 165 4.62 -31.41 -3.48
C SER A 165 4.35 -29.90 -3.46
N PHE A 166 3.38 -29.45 -4.25
CA PHE A 166 2.98 -28.04 -4.25
C PHE A 166 2.36 -27.61 -2.92
N ALA A 167 1.55 -28.47 -2.29
CA ALA A 167 1.01 -28.20 -0.95
C ALA A 167 2.12 -27.99 0.09
N ILE A 168 3.22 -28.76 0.01
CA ILE A 168 4.40 -28.54 0.87
C ILE A 168 5.04 -27.17 0.57
N CYS A 169 5.20 -26.82 -0.71
CA CYS A 169 5.71 -25.50 -1.10
C CYS A 169 4.81 -24.36 -0.59
N MET A 170 3.48 -24.52 -0.65
CA MET A 170 2.52 -23.55 -0.10
C MET A 170 2.68 -23.41 1.42
N ALA A 171 2.88 -24.52 2.14
CA ALA A 171 3.12 -24.48 3.59
C ALA A 171 4.41 -23.71 3.93
N ILE A 172 5.47 -23.86 3.13
CA ILE A 172 6.71 -23.08 3.28
C ILE A 172 6.48 -21.60 2.97
N ALA A 173 5.79 -21.30 1.85
CA ALA A 173 5.46 -19.94 1.44
C ALA A 173 4.53 -19.25 2.45
N PHE A 174 3.77 -19.98 3.22
CA PHE A 174 2.95 -19.48 4.32
C PHE A 174 3.76 -19.29 5.61
N ALA A 175 4.42 -20.34 6.09
CA ALA A 175 5.03 -20.36 7.41
C ALA A 175 6.27 -19.47 7.52
N VAL A 176 7.16 -19.49 6.50
CA VAL A 176 8.43 -18.78 6.57
C VAL A 176 8.24 -17.25 6.60
N PRO A 177 7.49 -16.61 5.68
CA PRO A 177 7.29 -15.17 5.73
C PRO A 177 6.54 -14.73 6.98
N PHE A 178 5.52 -15.49 7.40
CA PHE A 178 4.76 -15.22 8.62
C PHE A 178 5.66 -15.18 9.85
N LEU A 179 6.44 -16.22 10.07
CA LEU A 179 7.34 -16.31 11.22
C LEU A 179 8.46 -15.26 11.15
N LEU A 180 9.08 -15.08 9.99
CA LEU A 180 10.12 -14.06 9.81
C LEU A 180 9.58 -12.65 10.07
N THR A 181 8.39 -12.34 9.56
CA THR A 181 7.76 -11.04 9.80
C THR A 181 7.49 -10.81 11.27
N ILE A 182 7.02 -11.83 12.02
CA ILE A 182 6.81 -11.72 13.47
C ILE A 182 8.15 -11.52 14.19
N ILE A 183 9.19 -12.32 13.87
CA ILE A 183 10.49 -12.24 14.54
C ILE A 183 11.17 -10.89 14.30
N VAL A 184 11.22 -10.46 13.04
CA VAL A 184 11.84 -9.18 12.65
C VAL A 184 10.99 -8.00 13.15
N GLY A 185 9.66 -8.10 13.00
CA GLY A 185 8.74 -7.05 13.40
C GLY A 185 8.72 -6.80 14.90
N ARG A 186 8.80 -7.85 15.73
CA ARG A 186 8.95 -7.68 17.19
C ARG A 186 10.18 -6.86 17.58
N LYS A 187 11.27 -6.95 16.82
CA LYS A 187 12.48 -6.15 17.08
C LYS A 187 12.35 -4.74 16.53
N ARG A 188 11.85 -4.60 15.29
CA ARG A 188 11.76 -3.31 14.60
C ARG A 188 10.65 -2.42 15.14
N LEU A 189 9.46 -2.95 15.37
CA LEU A 189 8.36 -2.19 15.96
C LEU A 189 8.65 -1.75 17.40
N LYS A 190 9.44 -2.53 18.17
CA LYS A 190 9.92 -2.06 19.49
C LYS A 190 10.91 -0.91 19.41
N VAL A 191 11.73 -0.87 18.36
CA VAL A 191 12.67 0.23 18.12
C VAL A 191 11.91 1.47 17.65
N ASP A 192 10.95 1.32 16.77
CA ASP A 192 10.10 2.43 16.30
C ASP A 192 9.28 2.99 17.46
N TRP A 193 8.67 2.14 18.29
CA TRP A 193 7.96 2.55 19.50
C TRP A 193 8.85 3.31 20.50
N LYS A 194 10.08 2.83 20.72
CA LYS A 194 11.03 3.52 21.59
C LYS A 194 11.52 4.85 20.99
N ASN A 195 11.61 4.92 19.68
CA ASN A 195 11.99 6.16 19.00
C ASN A 195 10.82 7.16 19.00
N GLU A 196 9.58 6.70 18.84
CA GLU A 196 8.38 7.50 18.98
C GLU A 196 8.19 7.97 20.44
N GLU A 197 8.33 7.06 21.43
CA GLU A 197 8.27 7.40 22.85
C GLU A 197 9.41 8.35 23.26
N LYS A 198 10.60 8.20 22.68
CA LYS A 198 11.72 9.09 22.90
C LYS A 198 11.51 10.45 22.23
N ALA A 199 10.96 10.47 21.02
CA ALA A 199 10.58 11.69 20.32
C ALA A 199 9.40 12.41 21.01
N GLU A 200 8.47 11.65 21.57
CA GLU A 200 7.36 12.18 22.37
C GLU A 200 7.86 12.69 23.74
N ASN A 201 8.78 11.96 24.39
CA ASN A 201 9.43 12.42 25.61
C ASN A 201 10.38 13.59 25.37
N GLU A 202 11.06 13.67 24.22
CA GLU A 202 11.85 14.84 23.83
C GLU A 202 10.94 16.03 23.49
N ARG A 203 9.74 15.81 22.90
CA ARG A 203 8.71 16.82 22.70
C ARG A 203 8.08 17.26 24.03
N THR A 204 7.79 16.32 24.94
CA THR A 204 7.27 16.63 26.28
C THR A 204 8.33 17.25 27.18
N GLY A 205 9.62 16.87 27.05
CA GLY A 205 10.72 17.52 27.77
C GLY A 205 11.03 18.94 27.33
N ILE A 206 10.64 19.32 26.10
CA ILE A 206 10.68 20.70 25.60
C ILE A 206 9.49 21.52 26.12
N VAL A 207 8.39 20.84 26.42
CA VAL A 207 7.15 21.46 26.93
C VAL A 207 7.25 21.82 28.43
N GLU A 208 8.11 21.16 29.22
CA GLU A 208 8.31 21.53 30.65
C GLU A 208 9.04 22.88 30.87
N LYS A 209 9.38 23.61 29.79
CA LYS A 209 10.01 24.94 29.89
C LYS A 209 9.29 26.09 29.18
N LYS A 210 8.01 25.93 28.86
CA LYS A 210 7.13 27.06 28.53
C LYS A 210 5.67 26.68 28.78
N GLU A 211 5.14 27.03 29.92
CA GLU A 211 3.73 27.27 30.09
C GLU A 211 3.33 28.47 29.19
N GLU A 212 3.05 28.18 27.94
CA GLU A 212 2.21 28.99 27.10
C GLU A 212 1.18 28.06 26.46
N SER A 213 -0.01 28.14 27.01
CA SER A 213 -1.29 27.60 26.55
C SER A 213 -1.26 26.97 25.14
N ILE A 214 -1.39 25.63 25.07
CA ILE A 214 -1.90 24.99 23.86
C ILE A 214 -3.34 25.48 23.72
N PRO A 215 -3.69 26.27 22.73
CA PRO A 215 -5.09 26.59 22.52
C PRO A 215 -5.73 25.34 21.92
N GLY A 216 -6.40 24.57 22.72
CA GLY A 216 -7.38 23.58 22.25
C GLY A 216 -8.64 24.31 21.70
N LYS A 217 -8.49 25.52 21.18
CA LYS A 217 -9.59 26.35 20.70
C LYS A 217 -9.28 26.75 19.25
N LEU A 218 -10.02 26.17 18.33
CA LEU A 218 -10.09 26.66 16.95
C LEU A 218 -11.04 27.87 16.93
N THR A 219 -10.66 28.93 16.23
CA THR A 219 -11.53 30.06 15.94
C THR A 219 -12.43 29.75 14.75
N ALA A 220 -13.54 30.45 14.62
CA ALA A 220 -14.42 30.33 13.47
C ALA A 220 -13.65 30.65 12.18
N PHE A 221 -13.70 29.72 11.21
CA PHE A 221 -13.01 29.84 9.94
C PHE A 221 -13.83 30.48 8.83
N VAL A 222 -15.13 30.69 9.06
CA VAL A 222 -16.03 31.42 8.18
C VAL A 222 -17.22 31.97 9.00
N THR A 223 -17.76 33.09 8.62
CA THR A 223 -19.00 33.61 9.20
C THR A 223 -20.19 32.85 8.64
N GLY A 224 -20.98 32.22 9.52
CA GLY A 224 -22.10 31.39 9.06
C GLY A 224 -22.81 30.64 10.19
N GLU A 225 -23.67 29.73 9.84
CA GLU A 225 -24.40 28.85 10.75
C GLU A 225 -23.70 27.49 10.82
N ALA A 226 -23.25 27.10 12.00
CA ALA A 226 -22.59 25.81 12.22
C ALA A 226 -23.64 24.70 12.25
N ILE A 227 -23.37 23.64 11.47
CA ILE A 227 -24.18 22.43 11.39
C ILE A 227 -23.32 21.20 11.67
N SER A 228 -23.95 20.09 12.02
CA SER A 228 -23.28 18.80 12.14
C SER A 228 -22.74 18.34 10.78
N LEU A 229 -21.58 17.68 10.77
CA LEU A 229 -21.00 17.13 9.53
C LEU A 229 -21.94 16.11 8.88
N GLU A 230 -22.71 15.39 9.68
CA GLU A 230 -23.69 14.38 9.23
C GLU A 230 -24.87 15.02 8.44
N GLU A 231 -25.17 16.29 8.69
CA GLU A 231 -26.23 17.04 7.99
C GLU A 231 -25.83 17.46 6.56
N VAL A 232 -24.57 17.36 6.19
CA VAL A 232 -24.08 17.69 4.84
C VAL A 232 -24.61 16.71 3.79
N GLY A 233 -24.74 15.42 4.16
CA GLY A 233 -25.40 14.40 3.34
C GLY A 233 -24.71 14.06 2.02
N ASP A 234 -23.39 14.27 1.92
CA ASP A 234 -22.60 14.07 0.69
C ASP A 234 -21.99 12.65 0.56
N GLY A 235 -22.12 11.82 1.62
CA GLY A 235 -21.59 10.45 1.65
C GLY A 235 -20.08 10.35 1.84
N VAL A 236 -19.35 11.45 1.92
CA VAL A 236 -17.89 11.51 2.15
C VAL A 236 -17.56 12.18 3.47
N PHE A 237 -17.92 13.46 3.60
CA PHE A 237 -17.71 14.21 4.84
C PHE A 237 -18.76 13.83 5.90
N SER A 238 -20.01 13.59 5.50
CA SER A 238 -21.08 13.16 6.40
C SER A 238 -20.83 11.79 7.03
N GLU A 239 -20.09 10.90 6.35
CA GLU A 239 -19.68 9.59 6.87
C GLU A 239 -18.31 9.63 7.58
N LYS A 240 -17.71 10.81 7.73
CA LYS A 240 -16.40 11.05 8.38
C LYS A 240 -15.23 10.27 7.75
N ILE A 241 -15.33 9.93 6.47
CA ILE A 241 -14.26 9.20 5.73
C ILE A 241 -12.96 10.02 5.68
N MET A 242 -13.09 11.35 5.61
CA MET A 242 -11.95 12.29 5.58
C MET A 242 -11.54 12.81 6.97
N GLY A 243 -12.12 12.27 8.03
CA GLY A 243 -11.89 12.69 9.41
C GLY A 243 -13.13 13.27 10.08
N ASP A 244 -13.05 13.52 11.38
CA ASP A 244 -14.12 14.18 12.12
C ASP A 244 -14.06 15.70 11.97
N GLY A 245 -15.18 16.39 12.06
CA GLY A 245 -15.23 17.81 11.83
C GLY A 245 -16.62 18.45 12.04
N MET A 246 -16.75 19.64 11.49
CA MET A 246 -18.01 20.39 11.48
C MET A 246 -18.20 21.07 10.12
N ALA A 247 -19.43 21.34 9.75
CA ALA A 247 -19.75 22.11 8.58
C ALA A 247 -20.33 23.47 8.97
N VAL A 248 -20.20 24.45 8.08
CA VAL A 248 -20.77 25.79 8.26
C VAL A 248 -21.47 26.20 6.97
N VAL A 249 -22.71 26.64 7.08
CA VAL A 249 -23.42 27.31 5.99
C VAL A 249 -22.94 28.76 5.95
N PRO A 250 -22.15 29.20 4.95
CA PRO A 250 -21.49 30.47 4.95
C PRO A 250 -22.46 31.63 4.69
N LYS A 251 -22.20 32.75 5.32
CA LYS A 251 -22.86 34.06 5.07
C LYS A 251 -21.94 35.07 4.40
N GLU A 252 -20.65 34.74 4.33
CA GLU A 252 -19.60 35.56 3.71
C GLU A 252 -18.69 34.65 2.87
N GLY A 253 -18.15 35.18 1.77
CA GLY A 253 -17.32 34.47 0.81
C GLY A 253 -15.82 34.52 1.14
N ILE A 254 -15.42 34.45 2.42
CA ILE A 254 -14.00 34.42 2.81
C ILE A 254 -13.79 33.36 3.89
N LEU A 255 -12.84 32.47 3.63
CA LEU A 255 -12.37 31.46 4.55
C LEU A 255 -11.12 31.96 5.30
N TYR A 256 -11.07 31.79 6.60
CA TYR A 256 -9.99 32.25 7.48
C TYR A 256 -9.28 31.07 8.15
N ALA A 257 -8.00 31.24 8.52
CA ALA A 257 -7.27 30.27 9.31
C ALA A 257 -7.86 30.15 10.73
N PRO A 258 -8.25 28.92 11.17
CA PRO A 258 -8.84 28.72 12.49
C PRO A 258 -7.82 28.76 13.63
N ALA A 259 -6.53 28.66 13.32
CA ALA A 259 -5.42 28.69 14.27
C ALA A 259 -4.12 29.10 13.57
N ASP A 260 -3.06 29.32 14.35
CA ASP A 260 -1.70 29.45 13.80
C ASP A 260 -1.26 28.13 13.17
N ALA A 261 -0.90 28.15 11.89
CA ALA A 261 -0.62 26.97 11.10
C ALA A 261 0.34 27.25 9.95
N GLU A 262 0.88 26.17 9.36
CA GLU A 262 1.53 26.17 8.05
C GLU A 262 0.54 25.70 7.00
N VAL A 263 0.51 26.32 5.83
CA VAL A 263 -0.28 25.88 4.67
C VAL A 263 0.42 24.65 4.05
N ALA A 264 0.00 23.46 4.46
CA ALA A 264 0.65 22.22 4.06
C ALA A 264 0.32 21.83 2.61
N VAL A 265 -0.94 22.00 2.20
CA VAL A 265 -1.44 21.61 0.87
C VAL A 265 -2.39 22.65 0.32
N ILE A 266 -2.26 22.95 -0.97
CA ILE A 266 -3.25 23.69 -1.79
C ILE A 266 -3.60 22.86 -3.02
N MET A 267 -4.74 23.15 -3.64
CA MET A 267 -5.21 22.53 -4.89
C MET A 267 -5.21 23.57 -6.02
N PRO A 268 -4.12 23.75 -6.77
CA PRO A 268 -3.94 24.89 -7.69
C PRO A 268 -5.00 24.95 -8.80
N GLU A 269 -5.50 23.81 -9.25
CA GLU A 269 -6.46 23.75 -10.36
C GLU A 269 -7.90 24.07 -9.90
N SER A 270 -8.33 23.50 -8.78
CA SER A 270 -9.73 23.62 -8.30
C SER A 270 -9.94 24.69 -7.24
N ARG A 271 -8.91 25.04 -6.47
CA ARG A 271 -8.85 26.12 -5.46
C ARG A 271 -9.92 26.09 -4.38
N HIS A 272 -10.69 25.03 -4.27
CA HIS A 272 -11.82 24.89 -3.38
C HIS A 272 -11.45 24.38 -1.97
N ALA A 273 -10.20 23.96 -1.76
CA ALA A 273 -9.78 23.39 -0.49
C ALA A 273 -8.30 23.69 -0.18
N CYS A 274 -7.96 23.76 1.10
CA CYS A 274 -6.58 23.83 1.58
C CYS A 274 -6.38 23.00 2.85
N GLY A 275 -5.19 22.42 2.98
CA GLY A 275 -4.74 21.71 4.19
C GLY A 275 -3.83 22.58 5.04
N LEU A 276 -4.11 22.66 6.32
CA LEU A 276 -3.33 23.38 7.32
C LEU A 276 -2.70 22.41 8.32
N LYS A 277 -1.44 22.63 8.65
CA LYS A 277 -0.73 21.88 9.69
C LYS A 277 -0.46 22.80 10.88
N LEU A 278 -1.08 22.51 12.02
CA LEU A 278 -0.92 23.26 13.25
C LEU A 278 0.41 22.91 13.94
N LYS A 279 0.90 23.78 14.80
CA LYS A 279 2.15 23.57 15.58
C LYS A 279 2.11 22.35 16.50
N ASN A 280 0.93 21.91 16.91
CA ASN A 280 0.72 20.71 17.73
C ASN A 280 0.69 19.39 16.89
N GLY A 281 0.87 19.48 15.56
CA GLY A 281 0.84 18.35 14.64
C GLY A 281 -0.54 17.97 14.12
N MET A 282 -1.62 18.65 14.56
CA MET A 282 -2.96 18.46 14.00
C MET A 282 -3.00 18.94 12.55
N GLU A 283 -3.61 18.18 11.68
CA GLU A 283 -3.87 18.55 10.29
C GLU A 283 -5.36 18.85 10.12
N ILE A 284 -5.67 19.97 9.48
CA ILE A 284 -7.03 20.42 9.24
C ILE A 284 -7.23 20.59 7.74
N LEU A 285 -8.22 19.93 7.18
CA LEU A 285 -8.69 20.15 5.82
C LEU A 285 -9.85 21.17 5.87
N LEU A 286 -9.70 22.28 5.18
CA LEU A 286 -10.76 23.25 4.93
C LEU A 286 -11.24 23.06 3.49
N HIS A 287 -12.51 22.68 3.33
CA HIS A 287 -13.12 22.34 2.04
C HIS A 287 -14.39 23.17 1.82
N ILE A 288 -14.54 23.77 0.65
CA ILE A 288 -15.64 24.67 0.31
C ILE A 288 -16.59 24.00 -0.66
N GLY A 289 -17.82 23.77 -0.22
CA GLY A 289 -18.90 23.17 -1.00
C GLY A 289 -18.76 21.66 -1.22
N VAL A 290 -19.79 21.07 -1.86
CA VAL A 290 -19.83 19.67 -2.29
C VAL A 290 -19.62 19.67 -3.81
N ASP A 291 -18.82 18.72 -4.31
CA ASP A 291 -18.48 18.55 -5.74
C ASP A 291 -17.86 19.77 -6.44
N THR A 292 -17.40 20.76 -5.68
CA THR A 292 -16.82 22.02 -6.19
C THR A 292 -15.48 21.84 -6.90
N VAL A 293 -14.88 20.65 -6.85
CA VAL A 293 -13.72 20.27 -7.67
C VAL A 293 -14.03 20.40 -9.16
N GLU A 294 -15.28 20.16 -9.58
CA GLU A 294 -15.73 20.24 -10.96
C GLU A 294 -15.79 21.69 -11.50
N MET A 295 -15.82 22.69 -10.60
CA MET A 295 -15.79 24.11 -10.96
C MET A 295 -14.43 24.59 -11.50
N LYS A 296 -13.37 23.75 -11.41
CA LYS A 296 -12.02 24.01 -11.96
C LYS A 296 -11.48 25.38 -11.56
N GLY A 297 -11.71 25.80 -10.32
CA GLY A 297 -11.24 27.05 -9.75
C GLY A 297 -12.07 28.29 -10.08
N VAL A 298 -13.15 28.15 -10.82
CA VAL A 298 -14.08 29.29 -11.07
C VAL A 298 -14.82 29.63 -9.78
N GLY A 299 -14.79 30.91 -9.38
CA GLY A 299 -15.38 31.37 -8.13
C GLY A 299 -14.48 31.18 -6.89
N PHE A 300 -13.22 30.74 -7.05
CA PHE A 300 -12.27 30.56 -5.95
C PHE A 300 -10.96 31.28 -6.21
N GLU A 301 -10.46 32.01 -5.19
CA GLU A 301 -9.19 32.72 -5.24
C GLU A 301 -8.38 32.41 -3.97
N TYR A 302 -7.18 31.83 -4.10
CA TYR A 302 -6.25 31.72 -3.00
C TYR A 302 -5.65 33.07 -2.62
N LEU A 303 -5.62 33.36 -1.32
CA LEU A 303 -4.94 34.52 -0.73
C LEU A 303 -3.64 34.10 -0.03
N ILE A 304 -3.23 32.85 -0.21
CA ILE A 304 -2.09 32.20 0.43
C ILE A 304 -1.27 31.38 -0.58
N GLU A 305 -0.05 31.06 -0.19
CA GLU A 305 0.85 30.14 -0.94
C GLU A 305 1.15 28.89 -0.11
N GLN A 306 1.48 27.80 -0.78
CA GLN A 306 1.88 26.56 -0.10
C GLN A 306 3.21 26.75 0.65
N GLY A 307 3.30 26.26 1.87
CA GLY A 307 4.44 26.45 2.77
C GLY A 307 4.42 27.77 3.56
N GLN A 308 3.40 28.62 3.35
CA GLN A 308 3.26 29.87 4.07
C GLN A 308 2.82 29.63 5.53
N GLU A 309 3.46 30.31 6.50
CA GLU A 309 2.96 30.40 7.87
C GLU A 309 1.82 31.43 7.96
N VAL A 310 0.71 31.01 8.53
CA VAL A 310 -0.48 31.84 8.75
C VAL A 310 -0.84 31.90 10.22
N LYS A 311 -1.42 33.01 10.64
CA LYS A 311 -1.98 33.18 11.99
C LYS A 311 -3.48 32.97 11.99
N ALA A 312 -4.05 32.62 13.14
CA ALA A 312 -5.50 32.63 13.34
C ALA A 312 -6.14 33.92 12.81
N GLY A 313 -7.19 33.78 11.98
CA GLY A 313 -7.87 34.92 11.35
C GLY A 313 -7.21 35.43 10.05
N THR A 314 -6.12 34.83 9.57
CA THR A 314 -5.57 35.16 8.23
C THR A 314 -6.56 34.70 7.17
N PRO A 315 -6.94 35.52 6.17
CA PRO A 315 -7.77 35.08 5.06
C PRO A 315 -7.00 34.11 4.14
N LEU A 316 -7.64 32.99 3.81
CA LEU A 316 -7.05 31.88 3.07
C LEU A 316 -7.58 31.77 1.64
N ILE A 317 -8.90 31.73 1.50
CA ILE A 317 -9.59 31.55 0.22
C ILE A 317 -10.76 32.53 0.17
N ARG A 318 -10.90 33.24 -0.95
CA ARG A 318 -12.10 33.98 -1.32
C ARG A 318 -12.94 33.13 -2.24
N PHE A 319 -14.26 33.11 -2.03
CA PHE A 319 -15.20 32.37 -2.85
C PHE A 319 -16.52 33.12 -3.02
N ASP A 320 -17.21 32.87 -4.13
CA ASP A 320 -18.52 33.46 -4.48
C ASP A 320 -19.68 32.51 -4.16
#